data_c9eefcc587d7c7aabb0b6bbd39b9a6ba
#
_entry.id   c9eefcc587d7c7aabb0b6bbd39b9a6ba
#
_cell.length_a   1.000
_cell.length_b   1.000
_cell.length_c   1.000
_cell.angle_alpha   90.00
_cell.angle_beta   90.00
_cell.angle_gamma   90.00
#
_symmetry.space_group_name_H-M   'P 1'
#
loop_
_entity.id
_entity.type
_entity.pdbx_description
1 polymer ?
#
loop_
_entity_poly.entity_id
_entity_poly.type
_entity_poly.pdbx_seq_one_letter_code
_entity_poly.pdbx_strand_id
1 'polypeptide(L)'
;TMLSGDIPKNKSVWYQKHMAHHIFDHSNLEWTKDVVNCFLIRNPKEVINSYIKRFNLTNALQLGYKQQLRIFNFLKNSTGQTPVVLNAKDVLMNPKSQLQGLCAKLGIEFTVDMLSWPSGKRDTDGVWAPHWYSEVEKTTGFQPYSYSNTTLEDKWSEIYKKCLSDYDLLNSFRMKP
;
A
#
# COMPACT_ATOMS: atom_id res chain seq x y z
N THR A 1 22.76 6.98 -2.77
CA THR A 1 21.63 6.39 -2.02
C THR A 1 20.36 6.52 -2.84
N MET A 2 19.37 5.63 -2.67
CA MET A 2 18.11 5.68 -3.42
C MET A 2 17.30 6.98 -3.23
N LEU A 3 17.57 7.76 -2.18
CA LEU A 3 16.87 9.03 -1.88
C LEU A 3 17.55 10.26 -2.48
N SER A 4 18.79 10.15 -2.92
CA SER A 4 19.63 11.28 -3.39
C SER A 4 20.01 11.17 -4.87
N GLY A 5 19.36 10.31 -5.63
CA GLY A 5 19.54 10.23 -7.06
C GLY A 5 18.84 11.36 -7.81
N ASP A 6 19.36 11.71 -8.97
CA ASP A 6 18.74 12.73 -9.82
C ASP A 6 17.35 12.29 -10.29
N ILE A 7 16.37 13.17 -10.11
CA ILE A 7 15.06 12.98 -10.72
C ILE A 7 15.21 13.28 -12.23
N PRO A 8 14.67 12.42 -13.13
CA PRO A 8 14.72 12.68 -14.57
C PRO A 8 14.22 14.08 -14.91
N LYS A 9 14.85 14.72 -15.90
CA LYS A 9 14.48 16.07 -16.37
C LYS A 9 12.97 16.13 -16.63
N ASN A 10 12.33 17.22 -16.19
CA ASN A 10 10.89 17.48 -16.30
C ASN A 10 9.98 16.61 -15.42
N LYS A 11 10.52 15.94 -14.40
CA LYS A 11 9.73 15.25 -13.36
C LYS A 11 9.91 15.97 -12.03
N SER A 12 8.81 16.16 -11.31
CA SER A 12 8.79 16.80 -9.98
C SER A 12 8.55 15.82 -8.84
N VAL A 13 8.17 14.59 -9.17
CA VAL A 13 7.83 13.56 -8.18
C VAL A 13 8.61 12.29 -8.46
N TRP A 14 9.25 11.76 -7.43
CA TRP A 14 9.81 10.43 -7.43
C TRP A 14 8.99 9.52 -6.51
N TYR A 15 8.17 8.68 -7.10
CA TYR A 15 7.36 7.71 -6.37
C TYR A 15 8.15 6.43 -6.11
N GLN A 16 8.16 5.99 -4.86
CA GLN A 16 8.76 4.72 -4.44
C GLN A 16 7.69 3.84 -3.75
N LYS A 17 7.57 2.60 -4.18
CA LYS A 17 6.73 1.60 -3.52
C LYS A 17 7.59 0.64 -2.72
N HIS A 18 7.39 0.60 -1.42
CA HIS A 18 8.05 -0.34 -0.51
C HIS A 18 7.06 -1.37 0.03
N MET A 19 7.50 -2.63 0.10
CA MET A 19 6.76 -3.70 0.76
C MET A 19 7.15 -3.72 2.25
N ALA A 20 6.20 -3.43 3.13
CA ALA A 20 6.49 -3.25 4.55
C ALA A 20 7.13 -4.50 5.20
N HIS A 21 6.79 -5.70 4.76
CA HIS A 21 7.38 -6.95 5.28
C HIS A 21 8.88 -7.11 4.97
N HIS A 22 9.45 -6.30 4.07
CA HIS A 22 10.89 -6.23 3.84
C HIS A 22 11.62 -5.34 4.85
N ILE A 23 10.90 -4.60 5.69
CA ILE A 23 11.47 -3.75 6.74
C ILE A 23 11.52 -4.55 8.04
N PHE A 24 12.68 -5.07 8.37
CA PHE A 24 12.90 -5.88 9.58
C PHE A 24 12.90 -5.03 10.85
N ASP A 25 12.71 -5.65 12.01
CA ASP A 25 12.65 -4.94 13.30
C ASP A 25 13.93 -4.14 13.62
N HIS A 26 15.08 -4.60 13.15
CA HIS A 26 16.38 -3.91 13.29
C HIS A 26 16.67 -2.89 12.17
N SER A 27 15.80 -2.74 11.18
CA SER A 27 16.03 -1.77 10.11
C SER A 27 15.99 -0.34 10.63
N ASN A 28 16.97 0.46 10.24
CA ASN A 28 16.97 1.89 10.50
C ASN A 28 15.86 2.57 9.70
N LEU A 29 15.01 3.35 10.37
CA LEU A 29 13.88 4.07 9.76
C LEU A 29 14.16 5.57 9.54
N GLU A 30 15.33 6.08 9.93
CA GLU A 30 15.64 7.53 9.85
C GLU A 30 15.42 8.09 8.44
N TRP A 31 15.80 7.35 7.42
CA TRP A 31 15.62 7.73 6.02
C TRP A 31 14.15 8.01 5.62
N THR A 32 13.19 7.43 6.33
CA THR A 32 11.77 7.65 6.04
C THR A 32 11.32 9.07 6.37
N LYS A 33 12.06 9.79 7.20
CA LYS A 33 11.76 11.20 7.53
C LYS A 33 12.08 12.16 6.39
N ASP A 34 12.94 11.76 5.46
CA ASP A 34 13.38 12.58 4.33
C ASP A 34 12.42 12.52 3.13
N VAL A 35 11.35 11.73 3.23
CA VAL A 35 10.35 11.55 2.18
C VAL A 35 8.93 11.67 2.73
N VAL A 36 8.00 12.06 1.88
CA VAL A 36 6.58 12.08 2.25
C VAL A 36 6.04 10.64 2.20
N ASN A 37 5.53 10.16 3.32
CA ASN A 37 5.07 8.78 3.45
C ASN A 37 3.54 8.67 3.36
N CYS A 38 3.08 7.68 2.62
CA CYS A 38 1.68 7.27 2.64
C CYS A 38 1.59 5.73 2.77
N PHE A 39 0.55 5.27 3.42
CA PHE A 39 0.31 3.85 3.69
C PHE A 39 -0.94 3.39 2.95
N LEU A 40 -0.84 2.28 2.24
CA LEU A 40 -1.99 1.59 1.69
C LEU A 40 -2.25 0.35 2.53
N ILE A 41 -3.42 0.31 3.17
CA ILE A 41 -3.87 -0.84 3.95
C ILE A 41 -5.03 -1.54 3.26
N ARG A 42 -5.17 -2.82 3.54
CA ARG A 42 -6.29 -3.65 3.06
C ARG A 42 -6.72 -4.59 4.18
N ASN A 43 -8.01 -4.98 4.19
CA ASN A 43 -8.53 -5.90 5.18
C ASN A 43 -7.70 -7.20 5.24
N PRO A 44 -7.22 -7.62 6.43
CA PRO A 44 -6.34 -8.79 6.55
C PRO A 44 -6.95 -10.09 6.01
N LYS A 45 -8.26 -10.28 6.12
CA LYS A 45 -8.94 -11.45 5.56
C LYS A 45 -8.77 -11.53 4.05
N GLU A 46 -8.88 -10.39 3.35
CA GLU A 46 -8.71 -10.33 1.91
C GLU A 46 -7.25 -10.57 1.51
N VAL A 47 -6.31 -10.02 2.30
CA VAL A 47 -4.88 -10.20 2.05
C VAL A 47 -4.48 -11.65 2.26
N ILE A 48 -4.89 -12.29 3.35
CA ILE A 48 -4.63 -13.71 3.62
C ILE A 48 -5.18 -14.57 2.48
N ASN A 49 -6.44 -14.40 2.11
CA ASN A 49 -7.07 -15.16 1.04
C ASN A 49 -6.39 -14.99 -0.32
N SER A 50 -5.80 -13.83 -0.57
CA SER A 50 -5.01 -13.60 -1.77
C SER A 50 -3.61 -14.20 -1.68
N TYR A 51 -2.96 -14.08 -0.52
CA TYR A 51 -1.58 -14.51 -0.28
C TYR A 51 -1.43 -16.03 -0.38
N ILE A 52 -2.33 -16.79 0.28
CA ILE A 52 -2.27 -18.25 0.33
C ILE A 52 -2.49 -18.94 -1.03
N LYS A 53 -3.02 -18.22 -2.02
CA LYS A 53 -3.15 -18.72 -3.39
C LYS A 53 -1.80 -18.89 -4.10
N ARG A 54 -0.77 -18.18 -3.63
CA ARG A 54 0.54 -18.10 -4.30
C ARG A 54 1.71 -18.47 -3.40
N PHE A 55 1.55 -18.30 -2.08
CA PHE A 55 2.63 -18.42 -1.12
C PHE A 55 2.20 -19.21 0.10
N ASN A 56 3.19 -19.84 0.74
CA ASN A 56 2.98 -20.51 2.01
C ASN A 56 3.01 -19.45 3.14
N LEU A 57 1.87 -19.29 3.82
CA LEU A 57 1.74 -18.37 4.95
C LEU A 57 2.02 -19.13 6.26
N THR A 58 3.08 -18.75 6.96
CA THR A 58 3.51 -19.39 8.20
C THR A 58 3.41 -18.48 9.42
N ASN A 59 3.46 -17.16 9.22
CA ASN A 59 3.35 -16.20 10.30
C ASN A 59 2.83 -14.84 9.83
N ALA A 60 2.34 -14.02 10.77
CA ALA A 60 1.75 -12.69 10.48
C ALA A 60 2.75 -11.67 9.91
N LEU A 61 4.05 -11.79 10.21
CA LEU A 61 5.06 -10.85 9.73
C LEU A 61 5.21 -10.85 8.22
N GLN A 62 4.87 -11.98 7.55
CA GLN A 62 4.89 -12.07 6.09
C GLN A 62 3.88 -11.13 5.42
N LEU A 63 2.86 -10.68 6.15
CA LEU A 63 1.81 -9.79 5.64
C LEU A 63 2.08 -8.31 5.90
N GLY A 64 3.08 -7.98 6.71
CA GLY A 64 3.61 -6.63 6.88
C GLY A 64 2.80 -5.66 7.75
N TYR A 65 1.70 -6.06 8.41
CA TYR A 65 0.89 -5.14 9.22
C TYR A 65 1.64 -4.57 10.42
N LYS A 66 2.33 -5.42 11.17
CA LYS A 66 3.17 -4.98 12.30
C LYS A 66 4.24 -3.99 11.85
N GLN A 67 4.88 -4.27 10.73
CA GLN A 67 5.91 -3.40 10.16
C GLN A 67 5.32 -2.07 9.69
N GLN A 68 4.15 -2.07 9.04
CA GLN A 68 3.44 -0.84 8.67
C GLN A 68 3.13 0.01 9.90
N LEU A 69 2.56 -0.58 10.95
CA LEU A 69 2.25 0.12 12.19
C LEU A 69 3.51 0.66 12.89
N ARG A 70 4.60 -0.11 12.89
CA ARG A 70 5.90 0.33 13.42
C ARG A 70 6.41 1.57 12.69
N ILE A 71 6.41 1.56 11.34
CA ILE A 71 6.88 2.70 10.53
C ILE A 71 5.96 3.90 10.76
N PHE A 72 4.64 3.70 10.75
CA PHE A 72 3.67 4.75 11.01
C PHE A 72 3.89 5.43 12.36
N ASN A 73 4.04 4.66 13.44
CA ASN A 73 4.28 5.18 14.78
C ASN A 73 5.63 5.90 14.87
N PHE A 74 6.68 5.35 14.27
CA PHE A 74 7.98 6.01 14.20
C PHE A 74 7.87 7.40 13.56
N LEU A 75 7.24 7.50 12.39
CA LEU A 75 7.06 8.76 11.68
C LEU A 75 6.22 9.74 12.49
N LYS A 76 5.08 9.29 13.01
CA LYS A 76 4.20 10.14 13.81
C LYS A 76 4.93 10.73 15.03
N ASN A 77 5.72 9.91 15.72
CA ASN A 77 6.43 10.32 16.93
C ASN A 77 7.65 11.21 16.61
N SER A 78 8.37 10.91 15.52
CA SER A 78 9.61 11.60 15.17
C SER A 78 9.36 12.95 14.48
N THR A 79 8.27 13.07 13.72
CA THR A 79 8.00 14.27 12.92
C THR A 79 6.86 15.12 13.47
N GLY A 80 6.07 14.59 14.39
CA GLY A 80 4.83 15.21 14.88
C GLY A 80 3.69 15.21 13.83
N GLN A 81 3.93 14.69 12.63
CA GLN A 81 2.95 14.64 11.55
C GLN A 81 2.32 13.25 11.48
N THR A 82 1.03 13.20 11.21
CA THR A 82 0.33 11.93 10.96
C THR A 82 0.45 11.57 9.47
N PRO A 83 1.15 10.49 9.12
CA PRO A 83 1.24 10.04 7.74
C PRO A 83 -0.12 9.71 7.13
N VAL A 84 -0.26 9.89 5.83
CA VAL A 84 -1.52 9.57 5.13
C VAL A 84 -1.74 8.06 5.09
N VAL A 85 -2.94 7.62 5.48
CA VAL A 85 -3.36 6.22 5.37
C VAL A 85 -4.52 6.11 4.39
N LEU A 86 -4.39 5.26 3.40
CA LEU A 86 -5.42 4.90 2.43
C LEU A 86 -5.90 3.48 2.69
N ASN A 87 -7.20 3.26 2.62
CA ASN A 87 -7.75 1.91 2.61
C ASN A 87 -8.07 1.48 1.19
N ALA A 88 -7.59 0.32 0.76
CA ALA A 88 -7.79 -0.20 -0.59
C ALA A 88 -9.27 -0.30 -0.97
N LYS A 89 -10.15 -0.63 -0.01
CA LYS A 89 -11.60 -0.64 -0.24
C LYS A 89 -12.10 0.76 -0.61
N ASP A 90 -11.74 1.78 0.15
CA ASP A 90 -12.20 3.15 -0.07
C ASP A 90 -11.69 3.69 -1.41
N VAL A 91 -10.43 3.36 -1.77
CA VAL A 91 -9.86 3.69 -3.09
C VAL A 91 -10.66 3.05 -4.23
N LEU A 92 -11.01 1.77 -4.11
CA LEU A 92 -11.76 1.06 -5.16
C LEU A 92 -13.23 1.50 -5.24
N MET A 93 -13.82 1.92 -4.12
CA MET A 93 -15.19 2.42 -4.10
C MET A 93 -15.32 3.84 -4.69
N ASN A 94 -14.32 4.70 -4.48
CA ASN A 94 -14.32 6.07 -4.96
C ASN A 94 -12.91 6.55 -5.34
N PRO A 95 -12.33 6.00 -6.43
CA PRO A 95 -10.93 6.25 -6.79
C PRO A 95 -10.64 7.73 -7.04
N LYS A 96 -11.55 8.46 -7.69
CA LYS A 96 -11.36 9.89 -7.99
C LYS A 96 -11.22 10.72 -6.71
N SER A 97 -12.18 10.61 -5.79
CA SER A 97 -12.16 11.36 -4.54
C SER A 97 -10.94 11.00 -3.68
N GLN A 98 -10.64 9.71 -3.57
CA GLN A 98 -9.49 9.24 -2.80
C GLN A 98 -8.16 9.74 -3.36
N LEU A 99 -7.97 9.71 -4.68
CA LEU A 99 -6.74 10.21 -5.29
C LEU A 99 -6.65 11.74 -5.24
N GLN A 100 -7.76 12.47 -5.41
CA GLN A 100 -7.78 13.91 -5.22
C GLN A 100 -7.39 14.30 -3.79
N GLY A 101 -7.97 13.64 -2.80
CA GLY A 101 -7.62 13.86 -1.39
C GLY A 101 -6.17 13.49 -1.06
N LEU A 102 -5.66 12.41 -1.64
CA LEU A 102 -4.25 12.01 -1.51
C LEU A 102 -3.34 13.08 -2.11
N CYS A 103 -3.57 13.49 -3.34
CA CYS A 103 -2.76 14.50 -4.03
C CYS A 103 -2.74 15.82 -3.26
N ALA A 104 -3.89 16.27 -2.74
CA ALA A 104 -3.97 17.46 -1.91
C ALA A 104 -3.12 17.36 -0.63
N LYS A 105 -3.13 16.19 0.02
CA LYS A 105 -2.31 15.94 1.22
C LYS A 105 -0.81 15.83 0.93
N LEU A 106 -0.44 15.37 -0.27
CA LEU A 106 0.95 15.24 -0.71
C LEU A 106 1.50 16.52 -1.36
N GLY A 107 0.66 17.54 -1.59
CA GLY A 107 1.06 18.76 -2.30
C GLY A 107 1.37 18.54 -3.78
N ILE A 108 0.75 17.56 -4.42
CA ILE A 108 0.90 17.27 -5.86
C ILE A 108 -0.42 17.50 -6.60
N GLU A 109 -0.32 17.84 -7.89
CA GLU A 109 -1.47 18.05 -8.73
C GLU A 109 -2.16 16.71 -9.07
N PHE A 110 -3.50 16.67 -8.93
CA PHE A 110 -4.30 15.55 -9.40
C PHE A 110 -4.58 15.71 -10.89
N THR A 111 -4.38 14.64 -11.66
CA THR A 111 -4.82 14.57 -13.06
C THR A 111 -5.77 13.38 -13.27
N VAL A 112 -6.68 13.51 -14.25
CA VAL A 112 -7.61 12.43 -14.59
C VAL A 112 -6.90 11.19 -15.15
N ASP A 113 -5.68 11.35 -15.66
CA ASP A 113 -4.85 10.26 -16.16
C ASP A 113 -4.43 9.27 -15.04
N MET A 114 -4.54 9.71 -13.78
CA MET A 114 -4.33 8.82 -12.64
C MET A 114 -5.44 7.77 -12.47
N LEU A 115 -6.56 7.91 -13.17
CA LEU A 115 -7.72 7.03 -13.06
C LEU A 115 -7.76 5.92 -14.11
N SER A 116 -6.95 6.05 -15.15
CA SER A 116 -6.95 5.09 -16.26
C SER A 116 -5.54 4.87 -16.81
N TRP A 117 -5.33 3.73 -17.43
CA TRP A 117 -4.07 3.34 -18.03
C TRP A 117 -4.28 2.42 -19.24
N PRO A 118 -3.36 2.39 -20.20
CA PRO A 118 -3.40 1.42 -21.29
C PRO A 118 -3.29 -0.02 -20.76
N SER A 119 -4.04 -0.95 -21.33
CA SER A 119 -3.86 -2.39 -21.05
C SER A 119 -2.52 -2.89 -21.60
N GLY A 120 -2.04 -3.98 -21.03
CA GLY A 120 -0.83 -4.66 -21.48
C GLY A 120 0.42 -4.30 -20.67
N LYS A 121 1.54 -4.89 -21.08
CA LYS A 121 2.86 -4.67 -20.50
C LYS A 121 3.40 -3.29 -20.89
N ARG A 122 4.27 -2.75 -20.05
CA ARG A 122 4.97 -1.48 -20.29
C ARG A 122 6.47 -1.71 -20.26
N ASP A 123 7.19 -1.04 -21.13
CA ASP A 123 8.67 -1.09 -21.16
C ASP A 123 9.30 -0.55 -19.86
N THR A 124 8.54 0.26 -19.12
CA THR A 124 8.95 0.80 -17.81
C THR A 124 8.66 -0.12 -16.63
N ASP A 125 7.96 -1.25 -16.85
CA ASP A 125 7.68 -2.19 -15.78
C ASP A 125 8.97 -2.88 -15.34
N GLY A 126 9.19 -2.94 -14.03
CA GLY A 126 10.37 -3.58 -13.46
C GLY A 126 10.36 -5.10 -13.61
N VAL A 127 11.47 -5.73 -13.27
CA VAL A 127 11.69 -7.20 -13.34
C VAL A 127 10.65 -8.02 -12.55
N TRP A 128 9.90 -7.41 -11.67
CA TRP A 128 8.82 -8.02 -10.87
C TRP A 128 7.49 -8.16 -11.62
N ALA A 129 7.31 -7.44 -12.73
CA ALA A 129 6.04 -7.36 -13.44
C ALA A 129 5.46 -8.74 -13.82
N PRO A 130 6.22 -9.71 -14.35
CA PRO A 130 5.69 -11.02 -14.70
C PRO A 130 5.05 -11.76 -13.52
N HIS A 131 5.48 -11.47 -12.30
CA HIS A 131 5.01 -12.14 -11.09
C HIS A 131 3.78 -11.46 -10.46
N TRP A 132 3.59 -10.14 -10.69
CA TRP A 132 2.63 -9.34 -9.92
C TRP A 132 1.61 -8.59 -10.76
N TYR A 133 1.90 -8.30 -12.04
CA TYR A 133 1.10 -7.35 -12.82
C TYR A 133 0.10 -8.01 -13.77
N SER A 134 0.03 -9.33 -13.81
CA SER A 134 -0.86 -10.07 -14.72
C SER A 134 -2.34 -9.64 -14.66
N GLU A 135 -2.83 -9.22 -13.49
CA GLU A 135 -4.20 -8.71 -13.35
C GLU A 135 -4.32 -7.24 -13.78
N VAL A 136 -3.34 -6.41 -13.43
CA VAL A 136 -3.31 -4.99 -13.83
C VAL A 136 -3.16 -4.85 -15.35
N GLU A 137 -2.36 -5.70 -15.99
CA GLU A 137 -2.17 -5.72 -17.44
C GLU A 137 -3.46 -5.97 -18.23
N LYS A 138 -4.45 -6.63 -17.60
CA LYS A 138 -5.77 -6.91 -18.21
C LYS A 138 -6.78 -5.76 -18.03
N THR A 139 -6.43 -4.73 -17.27
CA THR A 139 -7.33 -3.65 -16.91
C THR A 139 -6.90 -2.32 -17.53
N THR A 140 -7.83 -1.39 -17.61
CA THR A 140 -7.59 -0.01 -18.09
C THR A 140 -7.94 1.04 -17.04
N GLY A 141 -8.26 0.62 -15.82
CA GLY A 141 -8.65 1.49 -14.71
C GLY A 141 -9.01 0.68 -13.46
N PHE A 142 -9.40 1.39 -12.42
CA PHE A 142 -9.81 0.77 -11.16
C PHE A 142 -11.02 -0.14 -11.35
N GLN A 143 -10.91 -1.37 -10.88
CA GLN A 143 -12.03 -2.30 -10.90
C GLN A 143 -12.95 -2.04 -9.69
N PRO A 144 -14.28 -2.16 -9.85
CA PRO A 144 -15.21 -2.02 -8.74
C PRO A 144 -14.83 -2.93 -7.57
N TYR A 145 -14.95 -2.40 -6.36
CA TYR A 145 -14.72 -3.22 -5.17
C TYR A 145 -15.77 -4.34 -5.11
N SER A 146 -15.31 -5.56 -5.09
CA SER A 146 -16.16 -6.73 -4.85
C SER A 146 -15.81 -7.32 -3.49
N TYR A 147 -16.82 -7.42 -2.62
CA TYR A 147 -16.65 -8.08 -1.33
C TYR A 147 -16.52 -9.58 -1.54
N SER A 148 -15.39 -10.13 -1.12
CA SER A 148 -15.22 -11.58 -1.10
C SER A 148 -15.86 -12.15 0.16
N ASN A 149 -16.96 -12.88 0.01
CA ASN A 149 -17.58 -13.65 1.10
C ASN A 149 -16.78 -14.90 1.50
N THR A 150 -15.57 -15.06 0.97
CA THR A 150 -14.73 -16.23 1.28
C THR A 150 -14.49 -16.33 2.78
N THR A 151 -14.90 -17.43 3.37
CA THR A 151 -14.63 -17.72 4.78
C THR A 151 -13.14 -18.01 4.94
N LEU A 152 -12.54 -17.44 5.97
CA LEU A 152 -11.17 -17.77 6.32
C LEU A 152 -11.16 -19.12 7.03
N GLU A 153 -10.29 -20.04 6.60
CA GLU A 153 -10.11 -21.32 7.28
C GLU A 153 -9.55 -21.11 8.70
N ASP A 154 -9.99 -21.93 9.65
CA ASP A 154 -9.65 -21.82 11.08
C ASP A 154 -8.13 -21.80 11.34
N LYS A 155 -7.35 -22.52 10.54
CA LYS A 155 -5.88 -22.54 10.64
C LYS A 155 -5.24 -21.16 10.51
N TRP A 156 -5.91 -20.18 9.88
CA TRP A 156 -5.42 -18.81 9.71
C TRP A 156 -5.94 -17.83 10.77
N SER A 157 -6.82 -18.28 11.68
CA SER A 157 -7.49 -17.42 12.65
C SER A 157 -6.53 -16.63 13.53
N GLU A 158 -5.47 -17.27 14.02
CA GLU A 158 -4.48 -16.59 14.87
C GLU A 158 -3.65 -15.55 14.10
N ILE A 159 -3.26 -15.85 12.86
CA ILE A 159 -2.57 -14.88 11.99
C ILE A 159 -3.49 -13.71 11.69
N TYR A 160 -4.75 -13.99 11.37
CA TYR A 160 -5.76 -12.96 11.11
C TYR A 160 -5.95 -12.02 12.30
N LYS A 161 -6.13 -12.55 13.52
CA LYS A 161 -6.32 -11.74 14.73
C LYS A 161 -5.14 -10.80 14.98
N LYS A 162 -3.90 -11.29 14.81
CA LYS A 162 -2.68 -10.47 14.95
C LYS A 162 -2.65 -9.34 13.92
N CYS A 163 -2.94 -9.64 12.66
CA CYS A 163 -2.97 -8.63 11.61
C CYS A 163 -4.14 -7.65 11.76
N LEU A 164 -5.29 -8.12 12.27
CA LEU A 164 -6.48 -7.29 12.45
C LEU A 164 -6.24 -6.17 13.47
N SER A 165 -5.60 -6.47 14.60
CA SER A 165 -5.27 -5.48 15.61
C SER A 165 -4.44 -4.32 15.05
N ASP A 166 -3.36 -4.64 14.30
CA ASP A 166 -2.50 -3.63 13.68
C ASP A 166 -3.23 -2.86 12.55
N TYR A 167 -4.03 -3.58 11.76
CA TYR A 167 -4.87 -2.98 10.72
C TYR A 167 -5.89 -2.01 11.29
N ASP A 168 -6.60 -2.36 12.36
CA ASP A 168 -7.64 -1.51 12.96
C ASP A 168 -7.06 -0.21 13.50
N LEU A 169 -5.87 -0.26 14.10
CA LEU A 169 -5.14 0.93 14.52
C LEU A 169 -4.82 1.84 13.33
N LEU A 170 -4.22 1.30 12.26
CA LEU A 170 -3.93 2.08 11.05
C LEU A 170 -5.21 2.59 10.39
N ASN A 171 -6.26 1.77 10.33
CA ASN A 171 -7.54 2.10 9.72
C ASN A 171 -8.28 3.23 10.46
N SER A 172 -8.01 3.42 11.76
CA SER A 172 -8.55 4.56 12.52
C SER A 172 -8.02 5.90 12.01
N PHE A 173 -6.85 5.92 11.38
CA PHE A 173 -6.22 7.10 10.77
C PHE A 173 -6.47 7.23 9.27
N ARG A 174 -7.23 6.31 8.68
CA ARG A 174 -7.44 6.34 7.22
C ARG A 174 -8.12 7.63 6.77
N MET A 175 -7.72 8.08 5.61
CA MET A 175 -8.40 9.16 4.91
C MET A 175 -9.84 8.74 4.61
N LYS A 176 -10.78 9.54 5.06
CA LYS A 176 -12.22 9.30 4.79
C LYS A 176 -12.53 9.72 3.35
N PRO A 177 -13.53 9.09 2.71
CA PRO A 177 -14.02 9.48 1.39
C PRO A 177 -14.51 10.92 1.35
#